data_0dd8980f374786800f4a3c3d5b79621d
#
_entry.id   0dd8980f374786800f4a3c3d5b79621d
#
_cell.length_a   1.000
_cell.length_b   1.000
_cell.length_c   1.000
_cell.angle_alpha   90.00
_cell.angle_beta   90.00
_cell.angle_gamma   90.00
#
_symmetry.space_group_name_H-M   'P 1'
#
loop_
_entity.id
_entity.type
_entity.pdbx_description
1 polymer ?
#
loop_
_entity_poly.entity_id
_entity_poly.type
_entity_poly.pdbx_seq_one_letter_code
_entity_poly.pdbx_strand_id
1 'polypeptide(L)'
;MNPHLAHLQPYPFEKLRALFAGVTPSPQHKEIKLSIGEPQHATPQFIMDALAGGLKGLANYPTTQGMPILRQAIAAWCDRRYGVFLNPESEILPVNGSREALFSFAQTVIDPSRGYTPIVASPNPF
;
A
#
# COMPACT_ATOMS: atom_id res chain seq x y z
N MET A 1 -24.70 -13.38 -16.47
CA MET A 1 -23.92 -13.06 -15.28
C MET A 1 -22.70 -14.00 -15.25
N ASN A 2 -21.53 -13.53 -14.84
CA ASN A 2 -20.33 -14.38 -14.84
C ASN A 2 -20.49 -15.55 -13.86
N PRO A 3 -20.40 -16.82 -14.31
CA PRO A 3 -20.58 -18.00 -13.46
C PRO A 3 -19.53 -18.10 -12.33
N HIS A 4 -18.36 -17.49 -12.51
CA HIS A 4 -17.32 -17.51 -11.47
C HIS A 4 -17.69 -16.71 -10.22
N LEU A 5 -18.71 -15.84 -10.27
CA LEU A 5 -19.20 -15.14 -9.07
C LEU A 5 -19.69 -16.10 -7.98
N ALA A 6 -20.19 -17.28 -8.36
CA ALA A 6 -20.61 -18.31 -7.41
C ALA A 6 -19.43 -18.94 -6.61
N HIS A 7 -18.21 -18.78 -7.09
CA HIS A 7 -16.99 -19.28 -6.44
C HIS A 7 -16.36 -18.29 -5.47
N LEU A 8 -16.87 -17.04 -5.42
CA LEU A 8 -16.35 -16.04 -4.49
C LEU A 8 -16.62 -16.46 -3.05
N GLN A 9 -15.59 -16.34 -2.24
CA GLN A 9 -15.67 -16.60 -0.81
C GLN A 9 -15.84 -15.27 -0.05
N PRO A 10 -16.54 -15.26 1.09
CA PRO A 10 -16.60 -14.10 1.95
C PRO A 10 -15.20 -13.65 2.36
N TYR A 11 -15.06 -12.33 2.54
CA TYR A 11 -13.79 -11.74 2.95
C TYR A 11 -13.31 -12.38 4.27
N PRO A 12 -12.01 -12.75 4.38
CA PRO A 12 -11.52 -13.51 5.54
C PRO A 12 -11.81 -12.87 6.90
N PHE A 13 -11.74 -11.53 7.00
CA PHE A 13 -12.04 -10.84 8.24
C PHE A 13 -13.54 -10.86 8.61
N GLU A 14 -14.43 -11.01 7.64
CA GLU A 14 -15.87 -11.22 7.91
C GLU A 14 -16.11 -12.62 8.46
N LYS A 15 -15.44 -13.64 7.91
CA LYS A 15 -15.48 -15.00 8.46
C LYS A 15 -14.96 -15.00 9.90
N LEU A 16 -13.86 -14.32 10.16
CA LEU A 16 -13.30 -14.19 11.51
C LEU A 16 -14.26 -13.47 12.46
N ARG A 17 -14.87 -12.38 12.03
CA ARG A 17 -15.86 -11.64 12.82
C ARG A 17 -17.09 -12.51 13.17
N ALA A 18 -17.58 -13.27 12.20
CA ALA A 18 -18.69 -14.20 12.41
C ALA A 18 -18.33 -15.31 13.43
N LEU A 19 -17.10 -15.81 13.37
CA LEU A 19 -16.58 -16.83 14.30
C LEU A 19 -16.57 -16.30 15.74
N PHE A 20 -16.27 -15.04 15.95
CA PHE A 20 -16.20 -14.41 17.27
C PHE A 20 -17.48 -13.72 17.74
N ALA A 21 -18.56 -13.73 16.93
CA ALA A 21 -19.80 -12.99 17.25
C ALA A 21 -20.46 -13.41 18.58
N GLY A 22 -20.25 -14.65 19.05
CA GLY A 22 -20.76 -15.16 20.32
C GLY A 22 -19.76 -15.13 21.48
N VAL A 23 -18.55 -14.61 21.27
CA VAL A 23 -17.50 -14.63 22.29
C VAL A 23 -17.51 -13.31 23.06
N THR A 24 -17.69 -13.40 24.40
CA THR A 24 -17.55 -12.25 25.29
C THR A 24 -16.18 -12.31 25.96
N PRO A 25 -15.29 -11.34 25.72
CA PRO A 25 -13.98 -11.30 26.36
C PRO A 25 -14.09 -11.16 27.89
N SER A 26 -13.10 -11.67 28.61
CA SER A 26 -13.04 -11.48 30.06
C SER A 26 -12.90 -9.98 30.40
N PRO A 27 -13.73 -9.45 31.33
CA PRO A 27 -13.61 -8.04 31.74
C PRO A 27 -12.33 -7.75 32.56
N GLN A 28 -11.61 -8.79 32.96
CA GLN A 28 -10.37 -8.65 33.76
C GLN A 28 -9.15 -8.33 32.89
N HIS A 29 -9.25 -8.49 31.57
CA HIS A 29 -8.16 -8.28 30.64
C HIS A 29 -8.54 -7.26 29.56
N LYS A 30 -7.64 -6.32 29.31
CA LYS A 30 -7.79 -5.39 28.19
C LYS A 30 -7.58 -6.15 26.87
N GLU A 31 -8.46 -5.91 25.90
CA GLU A 31 -8.31 -6.48 24.55
C GLU A 31 -7.00 -6.03 23.90
N ILE A 32 -6.26 -6.98 23.34
CA ILE A 32 -5.06 -6.74 22.52
C ILE A 32 -5.35 -7.23 21.12
N LYS A 33 -5.46 -6.30 20.15
CA LYS A 33 -5.74 -6.59 18.74
C LYS A 33 -4.47 -6.93 17.99
N LEU A 34 -4.28 -8.20 17.66
CA LEU A 34 -3.14 -8.70 16.88
C LEU A 34 -3.49 -9.10 15.44
N SER A 35 -4.73 -8.86 15.01
CA SER A 35 -5.23 -9.27 13.69
C SER A 35 -4.75 -8.41 12.54
N ILE A 36 -4.29 -7.19 12.79
CA ILE A 36 -3.80 -6.25 11.78
C ILE A 36 -2.49 -5.64 12.27
N GLY A 37 -1.45 -5.73 11.44
CA GLY A 37 -0.15 -5.10 11.68
C GLY A 37 -0.20 -3.61 11.33
N GLU A 38 -0.89 -2.81 12.13
CA GLU A 38 -1.09 -1.39 11.91
C GLU A 38 -0.38 -0.57 13.00
N PRO A 39 0.43 0.45 12.64
CA PRO A 39 0.99 1.37 13.62
C PRO A 39 -0.12 2.11 14.37
N GLN A 40 -0.04 2.10 15.71
CA GLN A 40 -1.03 2.75 16.59
C GLN A 40 -0.53 4.08 17.17
N HIS A 41 0.60 4.58 16.69
CA HIS A 41 1.14 5.87 17.14
C HIS A 41 0.38 7.04 16.52
N ALA A 42 0.20 8.10 17.28
CA ALA A 42 -0.37 9.33 16.75
C ALA A 42 0.52 9.91 15.65
N THR A 43 -0.12 10.45 14.60
CA THR A 43 0.59 11.14 13.53
C THR A 43 1.31 12.38 14.10
N PRO A 44 2.60 12.59 13.82
CA PRO A 44 3.31 13.78 14.27
C PRO A 44 2.64 15.07 13.80
N GLN A 45 2.59 16.08 14.68
CA GLN A 45 1.88 17.33 14.42
C GLN A 45 2.35 18.03 13.13
N PHE A 46 3.66 18.06 12.88
CA PHE A 46 4.20 18.70 11.67
C PHE A 46 3.69 18.10 10.35
N ILE A 47 3.32 16.82 10.34
CA ILE A 47 2.72 16.15 9.16
C ILE A 47 1.28 16.66 8.98
N MET A 48 0.52 16.77 10.07
CA MET A 48 -0.84 17.29 10.02
C MET A 48 -0.86 18.76 9.58
N ASP A 49 0.08 19.56 10.08
CA ASP A 49 0.21 20.98 9.71
C ASP A 49 0.59 21.14 8.22
N ALA A 50 1.51 20.30 7.72
CA ALA A 50 1.90 20.30 6.30
C ALA A 50 0.71 19.89 5.40
N LEU A 51 -0.08 18.89 5.81
CA LEU A 51 -1.28 18.48 5.10
C LEU A 51 -2.31 19.62 5.06
N ALA A 52 -2.59 20.24 6.19
CA ALA A 52 -3.53 21.36 6.29
C ALA A 52 -3.07 22.56 5.42
N GLY A 53 -1.78 22.86 5.43
CA GLY A 53 -1.19 23.91 4.56
C GLY A 53 -1.29 23.60 3.06
N GLY A 54 -1.29 22.31 2.70
CA GLY A 54 -1.35 21.85 1.32
C GLY A 54 -2.75 21.72 0.70
N LEU A 55 -3.84 21.92 1.47
CA LEU A 55 -5.21 21.67 1.01
C LEU A 55 -5.62 22.44 -0.25
N LYS A 56 -5.03 23.61 -0.51
CA LYS A 56 -5.27 24.37 -1.74
C LYS A 56 -4.88 23.61 -3.02
N GLY A 57 -3.95 22.66 -2.91
CA GLY A 57 -3.52 21.81 -4.02
C GLY A 57 -4.58 20.80 -4.49
N LEU A 58 -5.62 20.55 -3.68
CA LEU A 58 -6.72 19.62 -4.02
C LEU A 58 -7.55 20.07 -5.23
N ALA A 59 -7.47 21.34 -5.60
CA ALA A 59 -8.17 21.87 -6.78
C ALA A 59 -7.55 21.40 -8.11
N ASN A 60 -6.35 20.84 -8.09
CA ASN A 60 -5.64 20.43 -9.30
C ASN A 60 -5.73 18.91 -9.50
N TYR A 61 -5.96 18.51 -10.75
CA TYR A 61 -5.91 17.10 -11.12
C TYR A 61 -4.47 16.57 -11.02
N PRO A 62 -4.23 15.41 -10.41
CA PRO A 62 -2.87 14.87 -10.28
C PRO A 62 -2.31 14.47 -11.65
N THR A 63 -1.02 14.70 -11.84
CA THR A 63 -0.30 14.24 -13.04
C THR A 63 0.08 12.76 -12.92
N THR A 64 0.20 12.07 -14.05
CA THR A 64 0.58 10.65 -14.08
C THR A 64 1.98 10.38 -13.50
N GLN A 65 2.90 11.33 -13.66
CA GLN A 65 4.26 11.23 -13.12
C GLN A 65 4.38 11.69 -11.66
N GLY A 66 3.33 12.24 -11.10
CA GLY A 66 3.40 12.90 -9.80
C GLY A 66 4.11 14.26 -9.86
N MET A 67 4.01 15.02 -8.79
CA MET A 67 4.62 16.36 -8.70
C MET A 67 6.15 16.27 -8.67
N PRO A 68 6.87 17.11 -9.43
CA PRO A 68 8.34 17.13 -9.39
C PRO A 68 8.90 17.33 -7.99
N ILE A 69 8.30 18.22 -7.19
CA ILE A 69 8.73 18.45 -5.80
C ILE A 69 8.65 17.21 -4.93
N LEU A 70 7.64 16.35 -5.13
CA LEU A 70 7.52 15.09 -4.41
C LEU A 70 8.61 14.10 -4.83
N ARG A 71 8.87 13.97 -6.15
CA ARG A 71 9.91 13.07 -6.67
C ARG A 71 11.30 13.49 -6.20
N GLN A 72 11.59 14.80 -6.19
CA GLN A 72 12.84 15.37 -5.66
C GLN A 72 12.98 15.10 -4.16
N ALA A 73 11.90 15.26 -3.39
CA ALA A 73 11.91 14.97 -1.95
C ALA A 73 12.16 13.48 -1.67
N ILE A 74 11.59 12.58 -2.47
CA ILE A 74 11.85 11.12 -2.38
C ILE A 74 13.32 10.82 -2.71
N ALA A 75 13.88 11.37 -3.80
CA ALA A 75 15.28 11.20 -4.16
C ALA A 75 16.21 11.66 -3.02
N ALA A 76 15.98 12.84 -2.50
CA ALA A 76 16.76 13.40 -1.40
C ALA A 76 16.62 12.58 -0.11
N TRP A 77 15.46 11.96 0.14
CA TRP A 77 15.28 11.07 1.28
C TRP A 77 16.05 9.77 1.11
N CYS A 78 16.03 9.16 -0.09
CA CYS A 78 16.78 7.94 -0.41
C CYS A 78 18.29 8.17 -0.25
N ASP A 79 18.79 9.30 -0.71
CA ASP A 79 20.20 9.67 -0.53
C ASP A 79 20.56 9.78 0.96
N ARG A 80 19.83 10.59 1.74
CA ARG A 80 20.10 10.76 3.18
C ARG A 80 19.98 9.48 3.99
N ARG A 81 19.03 8.61 3.65
CA ARG A 81 18.71 7.42 4.45
C ARG A 81 19.53 6.21 4.09
N TYR A 82 19.87 6.05 2.81
CA TYR A 82 20.47 4.83 2.27
C TYR A 82 21.73 5.09 1.45
N GLY A 83 22.11 6.34 1.19
CA GLY A 83 23.22 6.67 0.30
C GLY A 83 22.97 6.28 -1.16
N VAL A 84 21.70 6.25 -1.57
CA VAL A 84 21.28 5.87 -2.92
C VAL A 84 20.87 7.09 -3.70
N PHE A 85 21.58 7.37 -4.79
CA PHE A 85 21.28 8.47 -5.71
C PHE A 85 20.27 8.00 -6.76
N LEU A 86 19.11 8.63 -6.79
CA LEU A 86 18.05 8.36 -7.77
C LEU A 86 17.78 9.62 -8.59
N ASN A 87 17.62 9.43 -9.90
CA ASN A 87 17.18 10.51 -10.78
C ASN A 87 15.65 10.72 -10.60
N PRO A 88 15.21 11.88 -10.09
CA PRO A 88 13.79 12.14 -9.85
C PRO A 88 12.94 12.17 -11.11
N GLU A 89 13.53 12.33 -12.31
CA GLU A 89 12.79 12.39 -13.56
C GLU A 89 12.54 11.02 -14.20
N SER A 90 13.41 10.04 -13.93
CA SER A 90 13.37 8.74 -14.64
C SER A 90 13.30 7.52 -13.72
N GLU A 91 13.61 7.65 -12.41
CA GLU A 91 13.73 6.51 -11.49
C GLU A 91 12.72 6.55 -10.33
N ILE A 92 11.84 7.56 -10.31
CA ILE A 92 10.84 7.71 -9.25
C ILE A 92 9.46 7.94 -9.87
N LEU A 93 8.53 7.06 -9.49
CA LEU A 93 7.12 7.16 -9.87
C LEU A 93 6.25 7.07 -8.61
N PRO A 94 5.66 8.16 -8.14
CA PRO A 94 4.66 8.14 -7.08
C PRO A 94 3.42 7.34 -7.48
N VAL A 95 2.89 6.57 -6.54
CA VAL A 95 1.70 5.74 -6.74
C VAL A 95 0.69 5.99 -5.64
N ASN A 96 -0.59 5.76 -5.90
CA ASN A 96 -1.66 5.95 -4.93
C ASN A 96 -1.75 4.85 -3.86
N GLY A 97 -0.99 3.77 -4.05
CA GLY A 97 -0.93 2.67 -3.10
C GLY A 97 0.03 1.59 -3.55
N SER A 98 0.68 0.94 -2.61
CA SER A 98 1.66 -0.12 -2.88
C SER A 98 1.03 -1.38 -3.51
N ARG A 99 -0.24 -1.65 -3.25
CA ARG A 99 -0.95 -2.81 -3.82
C ARG A 99 -1.07 -2.69 -5.33
N GLU A 100 -1.53 -1.55 -5.83
CA GLU A 100 -1.63 -1.24 -7.25
C GLU A 100 -0.26 -1.18 -7.91
N ALA A 101 0.73 -0.64 -7.20
CA ALA A 101 2.11 -0.59 -7.67
C ALA A 101 2.70 -1.99 -7.87
N LEU A 102 2.54 -2.89 -6.91
CA LEU A 102 3.02 -4.28 -7.01
C LEU A 102 2.36 -5.05 -8.15
N PHE A 103 1.05 -4.87 -8.33
CA PHE A 103 0.32 -5.47 -9.44
C PHE A 103 0.82 -4.96 -10.79
N SER A 104 0.95 -3.65 -10.94
CA SER A 104 1.45 -3.03 -12.18
C SER A 104 2.93 -3.37 -12.44
N PHE A 105 3.74 -3.47 -11.39
CA PHE A 105 5.15 -3.87 -11.49
C PHE A 105 5.29 -5.28 -12.06
N ALA A 106 4.51 -6.24 -11.57
CA ALA A 106 4.50 -7.60 -12.11
C ALA A 106 4.15 -7.61 -13.61
N GLN A 107 3.15 -6.83 -14.02
CA GLN A 107 2.77 -6.70 -15.44
C GLN A 107 3.87 -6.05 -16.29
N THR A 108 4.65 -5.14 -15.70
CA THR A 108 5.73 -4.43 -16.41
C THR A 108 6.95 -5.30 -16.63
N VAL A 109 7.32 -6.14 -15.64
CA VAL A 109 8.57 -6.91 -15.68
C VAL A 109 8.41 -8.32 -16.25
N ILE A 110 7.19 -8.87 -16.26
CA ILE A 110 6.93 -10.20 -16.78
C ILE A 110 6.67 -10.10 -18.28
N ASP A 111 7.55 -10.71 -19.06
CA ASP A 111 7.43 -10.80 -20.50
C ASP A 111 7.25 -12.27 -20.94
N PRO A 112 6.01 -12.71 -21.23
CA PRO A 112 5.74 -14.09 -21.62
C PRO A 112 6.22 -14.43 -23.05
N SER A 113 6.63 -13.43 -23.84
CA SER A 113 7.09 -13.64 -25.24
C SER A 113 8.52 -14.16 -25.36
N ARG A 114 9.28 -14.17 -24.25
CA ARG A 114 10.72 -14.51 -24.25
C ARG A 114 11.05 -16.00 -24.32
N GLY A 115 10.07 -16.88 -24.57
CA GLY A 115 10.31 -18.32 -24.74
C GLY A 115 10.64 -19.10 -23.45
N TYR A 116 10.50 -18.50 -22.29
CA TYR A 116 10.56 -19.15 -20.97
C TYR A 116 9.27 -18.87 -20.17
N THR A 117 8.97 -19.72 -19.22
CA THR A 117 7.84 -19.50 -18.31
C THR A 117 8.30 -18.69 -17.11
N PRO A 118 7.89 -17.41 -16.96
CA PRO A 118 8.26 -16.62 -15.80
C PRO A 118 7.60 -17.17 -14.54
N ILE A 119 8.35 -17.18 -13.44
CA ILE A 119 7.88 -17.61 -12.12
C ILE A 119 7.85 -16.41 -11.19
N VAL A 120 6.71 -16.16 -10.55
CA VAL A 120 6.56 -15.18 -9.50
C VAL A 120 6.60 -15.88 -8.15
N ALA A 121 7.64 -15.64 -7.37
CA ALA A 121 7.74 -16.14 -6.00
C ALA A 121 7.15 -15.11 -5.03
N SER A 122 6.27 -15.56 -4.16
CA SER A 122 5.69 -14.72 -3.09
C SER A 122 5.71 -15.47 -1.76
N PRO A 123 5.76 -14.75 -0.61
CA PRO A 123 5.61 -15.39 0.69
C PRO A 123 4.26 -16.10 0.82
N ASN A 124 4.21 -17.18 1.59
CA ASN A 124 2.99 -17.82 1.99
C ASN A 124 2.69 -17.46 3.46
N PRO A 125 1.52 -16.97 3.81
CA PRO A 125 0.29 -16.79 3.01
C PRO A 125 0.19 -15.38 2.40
N PHE A 126 0.23 -15.28 1.10
CA PHE A 126 -0.07 -14.02 0.37
C PHE A 126 -0.71 -14.35 -0.98
#